data_a3ad5d388e1dfae616eb45749015d225
#
_entry.id   a3ad5d388e1dfae616eb45749015d225
#
_cell.length_a   1.000
_cell.length_b   1.000
_cell.length_c   1.000
_cell.angle_alpha   90.00
_cell.angle_beta   90.00
_cell.angle_gamma   90.00
#
_symmetry.space_group_name_H-M   'P 1'
#
loop_
_entity.id
_entity.type
_entity.pdbx_description
1 polymer ?
#
loop_
_entity_poly.entity_id
_entity_poly.type
_entity_poly.pdbx_seq_one_letter_code
_entity_poly.pdbx_strand_id
1 'polypeptide(L)'
;MSFASAALGAAVETTLAKQWGADKADPNAKPTLTRPNGALWLRKYKILVTDKNDEEALNVSDLHCTFEVHKKRDRGGFYAIVRIYNLNADTEDKLVMEGDRLIIEAGYQAEQTETSKDEEGNEVKTTVDLQYGKIFDGKIIWPSRSRDSNVDYVLTLMAIDGDQQLNLNFISKTVNRGLNSRKIIETVANDSEEKTPVNQVSDGLSDQSLPRGKVFFGRPYDYIQNVCRGNAASFYVEDGNLNIVRLQDVGKDEAIVVSPETRLIGTPQQVQFGLSFRILLNPAIHLQSLIKLKNVQANEASVTPGQQQAPLDDEWIYQVMELTHVGDTRGNDWYTEIQGISRYGKGSLAALLGNSGQNGNGV
;
A
#
# COMPACT_ATOMS: atom_id res chain seq x y z
N MET A 1 1.96 -14.19 32.73
CA MET A 1 3.05 -13.56 31.96
C MET A 1 2.55 -13.02 30.63
N SER A 2 1.55 -12.11 30.67
CA SER A 2 0.82 -11.66 29.46
C SER A 2 0.90 -10.14 29.20
N PHE A 3 1.75 -9.42 29.94
CA PHE A 3 1.85 -7.96 29.80
C PHE A 3 3.08 -7.47 29.03
N ALA A 4 4.08 -8.33 28.79
CA ALA A 4 5.33 -7.93 28.13
C ALA A 4 5.22 -7.94 26.59
N SER A 5 4.43 -8.85 26.02
CA SER A 5 4.27 -8.98 24.57
C SER A 5 3.47 -7.82 23.96
N ALA A 6 2.39 -7.40 24.63
CA ALA A 6 1.60 -6.24 24.19
C ALA A 6 2.40 -4.92 24.27
N ALA A 7 3.34 -4.82 25.22
CA ALA A 7 4.18 -3.65 25.38
C ALA A 7 5.26 -3.54 24.30
N LEU A 8 5.79 -4.66 23.80
CA LEU A 8 6.79 -4.64 22.71
C LEU A 8 6.14 -4.31 21.35
N GLY A 9 4.98 -4.89 21.06
CA GLY A 9 4.21 -4.56 19.86
C GLY A 9 3.81 -3.08 19.84
N ALA A 10 3.26 -2.58 20.93
CA ALA A 10 2.91 -1.17 21.09
C ALA A 10 4.14 -0.25 21.05
N ALA A 11 5.30 -0.68 21.54
CA ALA A 11 6.53 0.11 21.49
C ALA A 11 7.10 0.19 20.07
N VAL A 12 7.03 -0.88 19.29
CA VAL A 12 7.43 -0.89 17.87
C VAL A 12 6.45 -0.05 17.04
N GLU A 13 5.15 -0.19 17.24
CA GLU A 13 4.14 0.65 16.58
C GLU A 13 4.25 2.12 16.99
N THR A 14 4.49 2.41 18.27
CA THR A 14 4.65 3.79 18.74
C THR A 14 5.94 4.42 18.20
N THR A 15 7.01 3.65 18.04
CA THR A 15 8.27 4.13 17.48
C THR A 15 8.13 4.36 15.97
N LEU A 16 7.44 3.47 15.25
CA LEU A 16 7.15 3.62 13.84
C LEU A 16 6.16 4.77 13.58
N ALA A 17 5.10 4.88 14.39
CA ALA A 17 4.13 5.96 14.29
C ALA A 17 4.77 7.34 14.60
N LYS A 18 5.67 7.43 15.56
CA LYS A 18 6.45 8.65 15.83
C LYS A 18 7.42 8.99 14.70
N GLN A 19 8.02 7.99 14.06
CA GLN A 19 8.88 8.18 12.90
C GLN A 19 8.13 8.70 11.67
N TRP A 20 6.81 8.45 11.57
CA TRP A 20 5.97 8.86 10.45
C TRP A 20 5.16 10.13 10.70
N GLY A 21 5.37 10.81 11.84
CA GLY A 21 4.67 12.07 12.13
C GLY A 21 3.16 11.91 12.36
N ALA A 22 2.72 10.72 12.81
CA ALA A 22 1.33 10.45 13.14
C ALA A 22 0.89 11.06 14.50
N ASP A 23 1.78 11.81 15.17
CA ASP A 23 1.36 12.66 16.28
C ASP A 23 0.58 13.84 15.71
N LYS A 24 -0.76 13.77 15.87
CA LYS A 24 -1.75 14.84 15.72
C LYS A 24 -1.26 16.03 14.88
N ALA A 25 -1.25 15.85 13.56
CA ALA A 25 -1.03 16.96 12.65
C ALA A 25 -2.05 18.05 12.98
N ASP A 26 -1.57 19.23 13.28
CA ASP A 26 -2.39 20.43 13.34
C ASP A 26 -3.18 20.49 12.02
N PRO A 27 -4.52 20.47 12.04
CA PRO A 27 -5.32 20.50 10.82
C PRO A 27 -5.06 21.75 9.96
N ASN A 28 -4.32 22.74 10.48
CA ASN A 28 -3.92 23.95 9.77
C ASN A 28 -2.41 23.98 9.44
N ALA A 29 -1.63 23.02 9.88
CA ALA A 29 -0.23 22.93 9.48
C ALA A 29 -0.17 22.50 8.01
N LYS A 30 0.20 23.41 7.12
CA LYS A 30 0.58 23.06 5.76
C LYS A 30 1.80 22.15 5.86
N PRO A 31 1.73 20.90 5.40
CA PRO A 31 2.89 20.05 5.35
C PRO A 31 3.90 20.69 4.39
N THR A 32 4.86 21.37 4.96
CA THR A 32 5.98 21.90 4.20
C THR A 32 6.91 20.71 3.95
N LEU A 33 6.63 19.95 2.91
CA LEU A 33 7.60 19.02 2.33
C LEU A 33 8.75 19.84 1.73
N THR A 34 9.54 20.43 2.59
CA THR A 34 10.81 21.02 2.23
C THR A 34 11.70 19.85 1.80
N ARG A 35 11.77 19.63 0.49
CA ARG A 35 12.58 18.55 -0.05
C ARG A 35 14.03 18.89 0.19
N PRO A 36 14.79 18.00 0.81
CA PRO A 36 16.21 18.12 0.72
C PRO A 36 16.58 17.98 -0.76
N ASN A 37 17.31 18.93 -1.32
CA ASN A 37 18.04 18.80 -2.58
C ASN A 37 19.17 17.75 -2.46
N GLY A 38 19.01 16.77 -1.59
CA GLY A 38 19.94 15.69 -1.37
C GLY A 38 19.78 14.63 -2.46
N ALA A 39 20.87 14.32 -3.13
CA ALA A 39 20.94 13.17 -3.99
C ALA A 39 20.54 11.90 -3.19
N LEU A 40 19.74 11.03 -3.79
CA LEU A 40 19.35 9.76 -3.21
C LEU A 40 20.55 8.81 -3.30
N TRP A 41 21.39 8.81 -2.28
CA TRP A 41 22.56 7.96 -2.16
C TRP A 41 22.26 6.81 -1.20
N LEU A 42 22.89 5.69 -1.40
CA LEU A 42 22.85 4.52 -0.54
C LEU A 42 21.42 3.97 -0.32
N ARG A 43 21.17 2.85 -0.96
CA ARG A 43 19.96 2.07 -0.71
C ARG A 43 19.95 1.60 0.75
N LYS A 44 18.85 1.81 1.43
CA LYS A 44 18.60 1.32 2.78
C LYS A 44 17.42 0.37 2.73
N TYR A 45 17.58 -0.79 3.31
CA TYR A 45 16.53 -1.81 3.33
C TYR A 45 16.63 -2.67 4.58
N LYS A 46 15.51 -3.23 4.98
CA LYS A 46 15.42 -4.20 6.05
C LYS A 46 14.31 -5.19 5.70
N ILE A 47 14.65 -6.46 5.68
CA ILE A 47 13.72 -7.55 5.39
C ILE A 47 13.72 -8.46 6.62
N LEU A 48 12.55 -8.51 7.28
CA LEU A 48 12.34 -9.28 8.49
C LEU A 48 11.32 -10.36 8.25
N VAL A 49 11.61 -11.55 8.74
CA VAL A 49 10.64 -12.64 8.84
C VAL A 49 10.47 -12.97 10.31
N THR A 50 9.25 -12.86 10.82
CA THR A 50 8.92 -13.22 12.20
C THR A 50 8.26 -14.58 12.27
N ASP A 51 8.32 -15.21 13.44
CA ASP A 51 7.58 -16.42 13.73
C ASP A 51 6.10 -16.12 14.07
N LYS A 52 5.31 -17.19 14.27
CA LYS A 52 3.87 -17.07 14.62
C LYS A 52 3.56 -16.33 15.90
N ASN A 53 4.53 -16.21 16.79
CA ASN A 53 4.36 -15.57 18.09
C ASN A 53 4.91 -14.14 18.12
N ASP A 54 5.49 -13.66 17.00
CA ASP A 54 6.20 -12.37 16.88
C ASP A 54 7.33 -12.21 17.96
N GLU A 55 7.83 -13.35 18.50
CA GLU A 55 8.85 -13.34 19.54
C GLU A 55 10.26 -13.21 18.98
N GLU A 56 10.52 -13.81 17.82
CA GLU A 56 11.80 -13.76 17.13
C GLU A 56 11.64 -13.22 15.70
N ALA A 57 12.42 -12.20 15.38
CA ALA A 57 12.52 -11.67 14.04
C ALA A 57 13.86 -12.00 13.42
N LEU A 58 13.85 -12.77 12.35
CA LEU A 58 15.05 -13.05 11.57
C LEU A 58 15.27 -11.94 10.54
N ASN A 59 16.40 -11.27 10.62
CA ASN A 59 16.82 -10.28 9.64
C ASN A 59 17.61 -10.95 8.51
N VAL A 60 17.08 -10.95 7.29
CA VAL A 60 17.73 -11.53 6.10
C VAL A 60 18.35 -10.48 5.19
N SER A 61 18.43 -9.23 5.64
CA SER A 61 18.89 -8.10 4.82
C SER A 61 20.35 -8.21 4.36
N ASP A 62 21.19 -8.96 5.07
CA ASP A 62 22.60 -9.11 4.70
C ASP A 62 22.79 -10.03 3.48
N LEU A 63 21.78 -10.82 3.12
CA LEU A 63 21.80 -11.71 1.99
C LEU A 63 21.42 -10.98 0.70
N HIS A 64 21.67 -11.63 -0.44
CA HIS A 64 21.08 -11.19 -1.69
C HIS A 64 19.58 -11.47 -1.64
N CYS A 65 18.79 -10.42 -1.71
CA CYS A 65 17.35 -10.53 -1.75
C CYS A 65 16.80 -9.69 -2.92
N THR A 66 15.78 -10.23 -3.58
CA THR A 66 14.95 -9.47 -4.49
C THR A 66 13.52 -9.42 -3.95
N PHE A 67 12.84 -8.31 -4.14
CA PHE A 67 11.46 -8.18 -3.71
C PHE A 67 10.60 -7.44 -4.73
N GLU A 68 9.36 -7.85 -4.80
CA GLU A 68 8.30 -7.20 -5.58
C GLU A 68 7.08 -7.04 -4.67
N VAL A 69 6.66 -5.82 -4.42
CA VAL A 69 5.49 -5.50 -3.60
C VAL A 69 4.42 -4.87 -4.47
N HIS A 70 3.30 -5.55 -4.60
CA HIS A 70 2.20 -5.13 -5.46
C HIS A 70 1.05 -4.59 -4.62
N LYS A 71 0.68 -3.34 -4.85
CA LYS A 71 -0.45 -2.68 -4.21
C LYS A 71 -1.44 -2.23 -5.29
N LYS A 72 -2.65 -2.76 -5.23
CA LYS A 72 -3.71 -2.44 -6.18
C LYS A 72 -5.03 -2.21 -5.48
N ARG A 73 -5.72 -1.15 -5.88
CA ARG A 73 -6.92 -0.65 -5.22
C ARG A 73 -8.13 -1.59 -5.29
N ASP A 74 -8.21 -2.49 -6.25
CA ASP A 74 -9.43 -3.26 -6.55
C ASP A 74 -9.45 -4.69 -5.99
N ARG A 75 -8.41 -5.12 -5.27
CA ARG A 75 -8.25 -6.51 -4.84
C ARG A 75 -8.35 -6.78 -3.34
N GLY A 76 -8.61 -5.76 -2.54
CA GLY A 76 -8.79 -5.90 -1.10
C GLY A 76 -7.52 -6.16 -0.31
N GLY A 77 -6.48 -6.77 -0.88
CA GLY A 77 -5.21 -7.06 -0.22
C GLY A 77 -4.00 -6.80 -1.11
N PHE A 78 -2.88 -6.53 -0.50
CA PHE A 78 -1.59 -6.36 -1.15
C PHE A 78 -0.79 -7.65 -1.05
N TYR A 79 0.11 -7.89 -1.99
CA TYR A 79 0.98 -9.04 -1.89
C TYR A 79 2.44 -8.68 -2.16
N ALA A 80 3.33 -9.42 -1.54
CA ALA A 80 4.76 -9.32 -1.76
C ALA A 80 5.35 -10.67 -2.13
N ILE A 81 6.32 -10.64 -3.00
CA ILE A 81 7.15 -11.79 -3.35
C ILE A 81 8.59 -11.42 -3.01
N VAL A 82 9.21 -12.18 -2.12
CA VAL A 82 10.63 -12.01 -1.74
C VAL A 82 11.38 -13.26 -2.12
N ARG A 83 12.50 -13.11 -2.81
CA ARG A 83 13.43 -14.18 -3.11
C ARG A 83 14.72 -13.96 -2.34
N ILE A 84 15.14 -14.95 -1.57
CA ILE A 84 16.34 -14.94 -0.73
C ILE A 84 17.31 -15.95 -1.30
N TYR A 85 18.51 -15.51 -1.65
CA TYR A 85 19.51 -16.32 -2.30
C TYR A 85 20.49 -16.91 -1.29
N ASN A 86 20.84 -18.19 -1.50
CA ASN A 86 21.89 -18.90 -0.78
C ASN A 86 21.77 -18.85 0.75
N LEU A 87 20.57 -19.03 1.24
CA LEU A 87 20.29 -19.12 2.66
C LEU A 87 20.86 -20.43 3.22
N ASN A 88 21.36 -20.41 4.47
CA ASN A 88 21.79 -21.62 5.17
C ASN A 88 20.59 -22.56 5.37
N ALA A 89 20.82 -23.87 5.17
CA ALA A 89 19.75 -24.88 5.24
C ALA A 89 18.98 -24.87 6.57
N ASP A 90 19.66 -24.75 7.69
CA ASP A 90 19.00 -24.71 9.01
C ASP A 90 18.09 -23.47 9.16
N THR A 91 18.54 -22.33 8.67
CA THR A 91 17.78 -21.09 8.68
C THR A 91 16.63 -21.13 7.67
N GLU A 92 16.86 -21.73 6.49
CA GLU A 92 15.83 -21.94 5.49
C GLU A 92 14.71 -22.84 6.03
N ASP A 93 15.06 -23.95 6.69
CA ASP A 93 14.09 -24.86 7.31
C ASP A 93 13.29 -24.12 8.39
N LYS A 94 13.94 -23.31 9.23
CA LYS A 94 13.27 -22.50 10.23
C LYS A 94 12.27 -21.53 9.59
N LEU A 95 12.67 -20.79 8.56
CA LEU A 95 11.78 -19.84 7.85
C LEU A 95 10.60 -20.52 7.18
N VAL A 96 10.80 -21.69 6.59
CA VAL A 96 9.73 -22.44 5.92
C VAL A 96 8.73 -23.03 6.91
N MET A 97 9.18 -23.47 8.08
CA MET A 97 8.35 -24.16 9.07
C MET A 97 7.69 -23.20 10.06
N GLU A 98 8.36 -22.13 10.43
CA GLU A 98 7.98 -21.26 11.53
C GLU A 98 7.65 -19.82 11.08
N GLY A 99 8.16 -19.39 9.89
CA GLY A 99 7.91 -18.05 9.39
C GLY A 99 6.43 -17.78 9.13
N ASP A 100 5.91 -16.71 9.70
CA ASP A 100 4.50 -16.32 9.58
C ASP A 100 4.32 -14.94 8.96
N ARG A 101 5.12 -13.95 9.37
CA ARG A 101 4.96 -12.55 8.95
C ARG A 101 6.20 -12.03 8.24
N LEU A 102 6.00 -11.33 7.15
CA LEU A 102 7.03 -10.68 6.36
C LEU A 102 6.89 -9.16 6.44
N ILE A 103 7.95 -8.49 6.86
CA ILE A 103 8.01 -7.03 6.91
C ILE A 103 9.14 -6.58 5.99
N ILE A 104 8.85 -5.64 5.08
CA ILE A 104 9.82 -5.07 4.17
C ILE A 104 9.85 -3.56 4.36
N GLU A 105 11.02 -3.06 4.72
CA GLU A 105 11.33 -1.64 4.75
C GLU A 105 12.36 -1.37 3.67
N ALA A 106 12.14 -0.33 2.88
CA ALA A 106 13.06 0.02 1.80
C ALA A 106 13.05 1.53 1.52
N GLY A 107 14.13 2.00 0.90
CA GLY A 107 14.27 3.41 0.53
C GLY A 107 15.72 3.80 0.34
N TYR A 108 16.02 5.01 0.71
CA TYR A 108 17.36 5.60 0.62
C TYR A 108 17.76 6.21 1.96
N GLN A 109 19.05 6.20 2.24
CA GLN A 109 19.61 6.89 3.38
C GLN A 109 19.66 8.39 3.07
N ALA A 110 18.61 9.11 3.40
CA ALA A 110 18.56 10.56 3.31
C ALA A 110 18.35 11.10 4.74
N GLU A 111 19.45 11.47 5.38
CA GLU A 111 19.41 12.05 6.71
C GLU A 111 19.05 13.53 6.62
N GLN A 112 17.93 13.92 7.23
CA GLN A 112 17.62 15.31 7.50
C GLN A 112 17.69 15.52 9.02
N THR A 113 18.51 16.46 9.44
CA THR A 113 18.57 16.84 10.84
C THR A 113 17.54 17.93 11.10
N GLU A 114 16.49 17.59 11.81
CA GLU A 114 15.53 18.56 12.34
C GLU A 114 15.98 19.02 13.73
N THR A 115 16.02 20.31 13.92
CA THR A 115 16.28 20.89 15.25
C THR A 115 14.96 21.26 15.89
N SER A 116 14.55 20.53 16.89
CA SER A 116 13.39 20.86 17.74
C SER A 116 13.88 21.36 19.11
N LYS A 117 13.07 22.13 19.79
CA LYS A 117 13.33 22.49 21.18
C LYS A 117 12.51 21.58 22.08
N ASP A 118 13.13 21.00 23.09
CA ASP A 118 12.42 20.26 24.13
C ASP A 118 11.63 21.21 25.04
N GLU A 119 10.87 20.67 26.00
CA GLU A 119 10.08 21.44 26.96
C GLU A 119 10.94 22.32 27.87
N GLU A 120 12.24 22.04 27.95
CA GLU A 120 13.23 22.80 28.75
C GLU A 120 13.97 23.86 27.91
N GLY A 121 13.66 23.96 26.60
CA GLY A 121 14.25 24.96 25.68
C GLY A 121 15.60 24.58 25.09
N ASN A 122 16.09 23.35 25.30
CA ASN A 122 17.32 22.85 24.70
C ASN A 122 17.08 22.42 23.23
N GLU A 123 18.06 22.64 22.36
CA GLU A 123 18.02 22.18 20.99
C GLU A 123 18.26 20.67 20.91
N VAL A 124 17.23 19.94 20.53
CA VAL A 124 17.32 18.50 20.23
C VAL A 124 17.42 18.33 18.72
N LYS A 125 18.53 17.76 18.27
CA LYS A 125 18.71 17.39 16.86
C LYS A 125 18.22 15.97 16.63
N THR A 126 17.12 15.83 15.92
CA THR A 126 16.58 14.53 15.53
C THR A 126 16.90 14.28 14.06
N THR A 127 17.57 13.18 13.77
CA THR A 127 17.81 12.75 12.39
C THR A 127 16.62 11.92 11.91
N VAL A 128 15.94 12.39 10.89
CA VAL A 128 14.77 11.71 10.29
C VAL A 128 15.13 11.21 8.90
N ASP A 129 14.94 9.93 8.69
CA ASP A 129 15.10 9.30 7.36
C ASP A 129 13.84 9.51 6.52
N LEU A 130 13.73 10.63 5.83
CA LEU A 130 12.54 11.01 5.06
C LEU A 130 12.22 10.11 3.84
N GLN A 131 13.12 9.23 3.47
CA GLN A 131 12.98 8.42 2.24
C GLN A 131 13.20 6.93 2.48
N TYR A 132 13.05 6.51 3.72
CA TYR A 132 13.11 5.14 4.14
C TYR A 132 11.87 4.81 4.97
N GLY A 133 11.27 3.68 4.71
CA GLY A 133 10.10 3.27 5.48
C GLY A 133 9.57 1.91 5.09
N LYS A 134 8.56 1.49 5.81
CA LYS A 134 7.86 0.24 5.59
C LYS A 134 7.09 0.31 4.28
N ILE A 135 7.32 -0.63 3.38
CA ILE A 135 6.60 -0.76 2.12
C ILE A 135 5.64 -1.95 2.11
N PHE A 136 5.85 -2.93 3.00
CA PHE A 136 4.99 -4.09 3.11
C PHE A 136 5.02 -4.68 4.52
N ASP A 137 3.86 -5.19 4.96
CA ASP A 137 3.69 -5.91 6.20
C ASP A 137 2.54 -6.90 6.02
N GLY A 138 2.83 -8.19 5.99
CA GLY A 138 1.81 -9.18 5.69
C GLY A 138 2.19 -10.58 6.12
N LYS A 139 1.21 -11.50 6.03
CA LYS A 139 1.36 -12.89 6.41
C LYS A 139 1.93 -13.72 5.26
N ILE A 140 2.91 -14.55 5.56
CA ILE A 140 3.46 -15.52 4.60
C ILE A 140 2.43 -16.61 4.35
N ILE A 141 2.08 -16.80 3.07
CA ILE A 141 1.10 -17.81 2.66
C ILE A 141 1.76 -18.99 1.94
N TRP A 142 2.91 -18.76 1.31
CA TRP A 142 3.58 -19.79 0.54
C TRP A 142 5.09 -19.60 0.52
N PRO A 143 5.85 -20.46 1.19
CA PRO A 143 7.28 -20.63 0.98
C PRO A 143 7.55 -21.66 -0.14
N SER A 144 8.48 -21.36 -1.04
CA SER A 144 8.88 -22.25 -2.13
C SER A 144 10.38 -22.25 -2.30
N ARG A 145 10.95 -23.46 -2.38
CA ARG A 145 12.39 -23.69 -2.64
C ARG A 145 12.62 -23.97 -4.11
N SER A 146 13.60 -23.34 -4.69
CA SER A 146 13.99 -23.57 -6.08
C SER A 146 15.50 -23.43 -6.27
N ARG A 147 15.98 -23.83 -7.44
CA ARG A 147 17.33 -23.54 -7.92
C ARG A 147 17.21 -22.51 -9.04
N ASP A 148 17.97 -21.44 -8.93
CA ASP A 148 18.08 -20.42 -9.96
C ASP A 148 19.18 -20.75 -10.96
N SER A 149 20.27 -21.33 -10.46
CA SER A 149 21.41 -21.79 -11.27
C SER A 149 21.95 -23.13 -10.76
N ASN A 150 23.03 -23.64 -11.36
CA ASN A 150 23.70 -24.85 -10.87
C ASN A 150 24.30 -24.68 -9.46
N VAL A 151 24.49 -23.44 -9.01
CA VAL A 151 25.17 -23.11 -7.75
C VAL A 151 24.19 -22.40 -6.78
N ASP A 152 23.24 -21.61 -7.28
CA ASP A 152 22.43 -20.76 -6.46
C ASP A 152 21.09 -21.41 -6.11
N TYR A 153 20.80 -21.45 -4.82
CA TYR A 153 19.51 -21.83 -4.26
C TYR A 153 18.71 -20.60 -3.91
N VAL A 154 17.40 -20.68 -4.09
CA VAL A 154 16.49 -19.58 -3.84
C VAL A 154 15.31 -20.03 -3.00
N LEU A 155 15.12 -19.37 -1.87
CA LEU A 155 13.88 -19.43 -1.10
C LEU A 155 12.98 -18.28 -1.53
N THR A 156 11.81 -18.60 -2.07
CA THR A 156 10.78 -17.61 -2.43
C THR A 156 9.70 -17.62 -1.36
N LEU A 157 9.44 -16.46 -0.78
CA LEU A 157 8.37 -16.23 0.16
C LEU A 157 7.29 -15.37 -0.51
N MET A 158 6.06 -15.85 -0.52
CA MET A 158 4.90 -15.08 -0.94
C MET A 158 4.08 -14.71 0.29
N ALA A 159 3.80 -13.42 0.46
CA ALA A 159 3.04 -12.89 1.59
C ALA A 159 1.89 -12.00 1.12
N ILE A 160 0.81 -11.97 1.88
CA ILE A 160 -0.39 -11.15 1.60
C ILE A 160 -0.74 -10.34 2.84
N ASP A 161 -1.05 -9.05 2.62
CA ASP A 161 -1.63 -8.17 3.64
C ASP A 161 -3.16 -8.19 3.52
N GLY A 162 -3.84 -8.27 4.65
CA GLY A 162 -5.31 -8.16 4.74
C GLY A 162 -6.12 -9.40 4.36
N ASP A 163 -5.49 -10.48 3.89
CA ASP A 163 -6.23 -11.69 3.46
C ASP A 163 -6.93 -12.38 4.65
N GLN A 164 -6.26 -12.46 5.78
CA GLN A 164 -6.79 -13.11 6.97
C GLN A 164 -8.02 -12.38 7.51
N GLN A 165 -7.98 -11.05 7.55
CA GLN A 165 -9.07 -10.22 8.05
C GLN A 165 -10.30 -10.20 7.15
N LEU A 166 -10.14 -10.39 5.85
CA LEU A 166 -11.23 -10.25 4.89
C LEU A 166 -11.72 -11.58 4.30
N ASN A 167 -10.81 -12.43 3.86
CA ASN A 167 -11.15 -13.64 3.13
C ASN A 167 -11.25 -14.88 4.02
N LEU A 168 -10.38 -15.00 5.01
CA LEU A 168 -10.37 -16.14 5.94
C LEU A 168 -11.22 -15.90 7.17
N ASN A 169 -11.68 -14.69 7.40
CA ASN A 169 -12.50 -14.28 8.53
C ASN A 169 -13.98 -14.61 8.29
N PHE A 170 -14.74 -14.67 9.37
CA PHE A 170 -16.16 -15.01 9.34
C PHE A 170 -16.99 -14.01 10.18
N ILE A 171 -18.18 -13.68 9.69
CA ILE A 171 -19.15 -12.89 10.43
C ILE A 171 -20.48 -13.65 10.55
N SER A 172 -21.05 -13.64 11.75
CA SER A 172 -22.41 -14.12 12.03
C SER A 172 -23.14 -13.07 12.87
N LYS A 173 -23.87 -12.18 12.21
CA LYS A 173 -24.52 -11.04 12.88
C LYS A 173 -25.85 -10.70 12.24
N THR A 174 -26.86 -10.46 13.08
CA THR A 174 -28.13 -9.87 12.64
C THR A 174 -28.17 -8.41 13.02
N VAL A 175 -28.49 -7.55 12.04
CA VAL A 175 -28.60 -6.11 12.24
C VAL A 175 -30.04 -5.62 12.00
N ASN A 176 -30.41 -4.57 12.70
CA ASN A 176 -31.71 -3.95 12.59
C ASN A 176 -31.82 -3.09 11.32
N ARG A 177 -33.04 -2.70 10.99
CA ARG A 177 -33.29 -1.68 9.95
C ARG A 177 -32.62 -0.35 10.32
N GLY A 178 -32.35 0.48 9.31
CA GLY A 178 -31.88 1.86 9.50
C GLY A 178 -30.35 2.05 9.42
N LEU A 179 -29.56 0.98 9.17
CA LEU A 179 -28.12 1.13 8.93
C LEU A 179 -27.88 1.67 7.52
N ASN A 180 -27.05 2.72 7.42
CA ASN A 180 -26.52 3.20 6.15
C ASN A 180 -25.26 2.46 5.74
N SER A 181 -24.75 2.74 4.53
CA SER A 181 -23.57 2.06 3.97
C SER A 181 -22.37 2.10 4.90
N ARG A 182 -22.05 3.25 5.51
CA ARG A 182 -20.93 3.42 6.46
C ARG A 182 -21.08 2.50 7.68
N LYS A 183 -22.26 2.53 8.31
CA LYS A 183 -22.53 1.69 9.50
C LYS A 183 -22.53 0.20 9.19
N ILE A 184 -22.92 -0.21 7.98
CA ILE A 184 -22.81 -1.59 7.55
C ILE A 184 -21.34 -2.02 7.51
N ILE A 185 -20.47 -1.20 6.90
CA ILE A 185 -19.04 -1.49 6.82
C ILE A 185 -18.41 -1.57 8.22
N GLU A 186 -18.67 -0.57 9.07
CA GLU A 186 -18.19 -0.55 10.45
C GLU A 186 -18.67 -1.79 11.25
N THR A 187 -19.93 -2.18 11.06
CA THR A 187 -20.48 -3.38 11.71
C THR A 187 -19.79 -4.66 11.23
N VAL A 188 -19.60 -4.79 9.90
CA VAL A 188 -18.94 -5.97 9.34
C VAL A 188 -17.48 -6.04 9.78
N ALA A 189 -16.78 -4.92 9.80
CA ALA A 189 -15.36 -4.85 10.20
C ALA A 189 -15.16 -5.14 11.70
N ASN A 190 -16.06 -4.63 12.56
CA ASN A 190 -15.90 -4.74 14.02
C ASN A 190 -16.49 -6.01 14.63
N ASP A 191 -17.54 -6.57 14.00
CA ASP A 191 -18.27 -7.74 14.53
C ASP A 191 -17.84 -9.06 13.86
N SER A 192 -16.83 -9.06 13.01
CA SER A 192 -16.17 -10.26 12.50
C SER A 192 -15.32 -10.93 13.60
N GLU A 193 -15.02 -12.20 13.47
CA GLU A 193 -14.20 -12.96 14.44
C GLU A 193 -12.85 -12.28 14.67
N GLU A 194 -12.19 -11.85 13.60
CA GLU A 194 -11.03 -10.97 13.67
C GLU A 194 -11.47 -9.56 13.28
N LYS A 195 -11.30 -8.63 14.21
CA LYS A 195 -11.67 -7.23 13.97
C LYS A 195 -10.69 -6.56 13.02
N THR A 196 -11.23 -5.91 12.01
CA THR A 196 -10.43 -5.11 11.07
C THR A 196 -10.64 -3.64 11.39
N PRO A 197 -9.65 -2.92 11.89
CA PRO A 197 -9.78 -1.48 12.12
C PRO A 197 -10.13 -0.75 10.84
N VAL A 198 -11.06 0.19 10.93
CA VAL A 198 -11.46 1.02 9.78
C VAL A 198 -10.73 2.35 9.88
N ASN A 199 -9.81 2.60 8.94
CA ASN A 199 -9.02 3.83 8.92
C ASN A 199 -9.75 4.94 8.14
N GLN A 200 -10.08 4.68 6.88
CA GLN A 200 -10.69 5.67 6.01
C GLN A 200 -11.99 5.14 5.40
N VAL A 201 -13.04 5.95 5.48
CA VAL A 201 -14.28 5.69 4.74
C VAL A 201 -14.68 6.97 4.01
N SER A 202 -14.89 6.85 2.70
CA SER A 202 -15.34 7.95 1.86
C SER A 202 -16.60 8.62 2.41
N ASP A 203 -16.61 9.95 2.43
CA ASP A 203 -17.78 10.73 2.83
C ASP A 203 -18.90 10.70 1.77
N GLY A 204 -18.58 10.29 0.56
CA GLY A 204 -19.54 10.21 -0.54
C GLY A 204 -20.33 8.91 -0.63
N LEU A 205 -20.26 8.02 0.37
CA LEU A 205 -21.09 6.83 0.42
C LEU A 205 -22.56 7.21 0.58
N SER A 206 -23.45 6.38 0.03
CA SER A 206 -24.90 6.59 0.13
C SER A 206 -25.38 6.55 1.58
N ASP A 207 -26.13 7.54 1.99
CA ASP A 207 -26.82 7.61 3.28
C ASP A 207 -28.12 6.79 3.30
N GLN A 208 -28.48 6.16 2.18
CA GLN A 208 -29.68 5.33 2.11
C GLN A 208 -29.60 4.21 3.15
N SER A 209 -30.57 4.19 4.04
CA SER A 209 -30.62 3.20 5.11
C SER A 209 -31.32 1.92 4.68
N LEU A 210 -30.94 0.81 5.29
CA LEU A 210 -31.59 -0.48 5.11
C LEU A 210 -33.08 -0.40 5.51
N PRO A 211 -34.02 -0.71 4.60
CA PRO A 211 -35.45 -0.69 4.91
C PRO A 211 -35.85 -1.83 5.85
N ARG A 212 -35.08 -2.92 5.92
CA ARG A 212 -35.33 -4.11 6.74
C ARG A 212 -34.05 -4.52 7.48
N GLY A 213 -34.21 -5.29 8.54
CA GLY A 213 -33.08 -6.00 9.16
C GLY A 213 -32.38 -6.93 8.17
N LYS A 214 -31.11 -7.14 8.36
CA LYS A 214 -30.26 -8.01 7.51
C LYS A 214 -29.45 -8.94 8.38
N VAL A 215 -29.30 -10.17 7.91
CA VAL A 215 -28.40 -11.16 8.51
C VAL A 215 -27.13 -11.17 7.69
N PHE A 216 -25.99 -11.02 8.37
CA PHE A 216 -24.67 -11.26 7.83
C PHE A 216 -24.21 -12.64 8.29
N PHE A 217 -23.89 -13.51 7.36
CA PHE A 217 -23.41 -14.86 7.63
C PHE A 217 -22.46 -15.28 6.51
N GLY A 218 -21.17 -15.32 6.80
CA GLY A 218 -20.15 -15.64 5.80
C GLY A 218 -18.93 -14.73 5.86
N ARG A 219 -18.26 -14.55 4.73
CA ARG A 219 -17.02 -13.76 4.64
C ARG A 219 -17.31 -12.25 4.71
N PRO A 220 -16.58 -11.50 5.53
CA PRO A 220 -16.66 -10.04 5.57
C PRO A 220 -16.42 -9.39 4.21
N TYR A 221 -15.48 -9.93 3.43
CA TYR A 221 -15.13 -9.48 2.07
C TYR A 221 -16.37 -9.30 1.18
N ASP A 222 -17.25 -10.30 1.14
CA ASP A 222 -18.41 -10.30 0.23
C ASP A 222 -19.39 -9.17 0.58
N TYR A 223 -19.57 -8.88 1.86
CA TYR A 223 -20.47 -7.81 2.33
C TYR A 223 -19.89 -6.43 2.07
N ILE A 224 -18.60 -6.24 2.35
CA ILE A 224 -17.88 -4.99 2.07
C ILE A 224 -17.89 -4.73 0.57
N GLN A 225 -17.57 -5.72 -0.25
CA GLN A 225 -17.57 -5.61 -1.70
C GLN A 225 -18.94 -5.22 -2.26
N ASN A 226 -20.02 -5.81 -1.74
CA ASN A 226 -21.39 -5.49 -2.17
C ASN A 226 -21.75 -4.03 -1.85
N VAL A 227 -21.36 -3.53 -0.67
CA VAL A 227 -21.58 -2.13 -0.30
C VAL A 227 -20.73 -1.21 -1.20
N CYS A 228 -19.48 -1.55 -1.44
CA CYS A 228 -18.59 -0.77 -2.29
C CYS A 228 -19.11 -0.69 -3.74
N ARG A 229 -19.54 -1.82 -4.32
CA ARG A 229 -20.14 -1.84 -5.67
C ARG A 229 -21.36 -0.95 -5.79
N GLY A 230 -22.26 -0.98 -4.79
CA GLY A 230 -23.45 -0.15 -4.77
C GLY A 230 -23.16 1.36 -4.66
N ASN A 231 -21.96 1.73 -4.23
CA ASN A 231 -21.55 3.12 -4.02
C ASN A 231 -20.47 3.60 -5.01
N ALA A 232 -20.16 2.86 -6.06
CA ALA A 232 -19.04 3.12 -6.96
C ALA A 232 -17.71 3.35 -6.19
N ALA A 233 -17.52 2.56 -5.12
CA ALA A 233 -16.36 2.58 -4.26
C ALA A 233 -15.54 1.30 -4.44
N SER A 234 -14.30 1.34 -4.03
CA SER A 234 -13.41 0.20 -3.84
C SER A 234 -12.85 0.20 -2.42
N PHE A 235 -12.33 -0.92 -2.01
CA PHE A 235 -11.69 -1.05 -0.70
C PHE A 235 -10.36 -1.79 -0.83
N TYR A 236 -9.50 -1.54 0.12
CA TYR A 236 -8.24 -2.25 0.29
C TYR A 236 -7.85 -2.25 1.77
N VAL A 237 -7.04 -3.22 2.16
CA VAL A 237 -6.43 -3.26 3.49
C VAL A 237 -4.96 -2.87 3.33
N GLU A 238 -4.50 -1.96 4.16
CA GLU A 238 -3.11 -1.53 4.23
C GLU A 238 -2.69 -1.50 5.69
N ASP A 239 -1.61 -2.21 5.99
CA ASP A 239 -1.12 -2.37 7.37
C ASP A 239 -2.20 -2.86 8.35
N GLY A 240 -3.05 -3.78 7.91
CA GLY A 240 -4.15 -4.31 8.70
C GLY A 240 -5.36 -3.38 8.84
N ASN A 241 -5.36 -2.19 8.24
CA ASN A 241 -6.44 -1.22 8.33
C ASN A 241 -7.28 -1.18 7.04
N LEU A 242 -8.59 -1.22 7.18
CA LEU A 242 -9.54 -1.16 6.07
C LEU A 242 -9.72 0.29 5.59
N ASN A 243 -9.50 0.50 4.30
CA ASN A 243 -9.71 1.77 3.62
C ASN A 243 -10.79 1.62 2.55
N ILE A 244 -11.77 2.52 2.53
CA ILE A 244 -12.86 2.53 1.56
C ILE A 244 -12.91 3.88 0.88
N VAL A 245 -12.76 3.84 -0.45
CA VAL A 245 -12.57 5.04 -1.24
C VAL A 245 -13.37 4.95 -2.53
N ARG A 246 -14.00 6.05 -2.92
CA ARG A 246 -14.64 6.17 -4.21
C ARG A 246 -13.64 6.57 -5.27
N LEU A 247 -13.94 6.23 -6.51
CA LEU A 247 -13.09 6.63 -7.63
C LEU A 247 -13.00 8.16 -7.79
N GLN A 248 -14.07 8.85 -7.38
CA GLN A 248 -14.18 10.32 -7.45
C GLN A 248 -13.49 11.02 -6.28
N ASP A 249 -13.17 10.29 -5.21
CA ASP A 249 -12.47 10.88 -4.08
C ASP A 249 -11.02 11.13 -4.48
N VAL A 250 -10.63 12.36 -4.33
CA VAL A 250 -9.25 12.77 -4.56
C VAL A 250 -8.53 12.76 -3.24
N GLY A 251 -7.32 12.25 -3.21
CA GLY A 251 -6.46 12.35 -2.04
C GLY A 251 -6.37 13.82 -1.60
N LYS A 252 -6.48 14.04 -0.29
CA LYS A 252 -6.40 15.40 0.29
C LYS A 252 -4.97 15.89 0.41
N ASP A 253 -4.01 15.03 0.10
CA ASP A 253 -2.59 15.31 0.23
C ASP A 253 -2.05 16.20 -0.88
N GLU A 254 -0.98 16.90 -0.60
CA GLU A 254 -0.25 17.66 -1.62
C GLU A 254 0.34 16.70 -2.68
N ALA A 255 0.31 17.13 -3.93
CA ALA A 255 0.86 16.34 -5.01
C ALA A 255 2.40 16.24 -4.91
N ILE A 256 2.90 15.01 -4.91
CA ILE A 256 4.35 14.75 -4.97
C ILE A 256 4.83 15.12 -6.37
N VAL A 257 5.71 16.12 -6.46
CA VAL A 257 6.27 16.55 -7.75
C VAL A 257 7.41 15.63 -8.15
N VAL A 258 7.34 15.08 -9.35
CA VAL A 258 8.36 14.20 -9.94
C VAL A 258 8.80 14.78 -11.28
N SER A 259 10.10 14.81 -11.51
CA SER A 259 10.70 15.27 -12.78
C SER A 259 11.86 14.37 -13.18
N PRO A 260 12.31 14.43 -14.46
CA PRO A 260 13.48 13.69 -14.92
C PRO A 260 14.76 14.02 -14.13
N GLU A 261 14.85 15.26 -13.64
CA GLU A 261 15.99 15.74 -12.87
C GLU A 261 16.01 15.23 -11.43
N THR A 262 14.87 14.76 -10.91
CA THR A 262 14.76 14.39 -9.50
C THR A 262 14.62 12.89 -9.28
N ARG A 263 13.59 12.26 -9.83
CA ARG A 263 13.25 10.88 -9.45
C ARG A 263 12.67 10.03 -10.57
N LEU A 264 12.30 10.62 -11.72
CA LEU A 264 11.70 9.87 -12.82
C LEU A 264 12.74 8.99 -13.50
N ILE A 265 12.37 7.75 -13.78
CA ILE A 265 13.20 6.78 -14.52
C ILE A 265 12.54 6.54 -15.88
N GLY A 266 13.28 6.87 -16.94
CA GLY A 266 12.80 6.69 -18.31
C GLY A 266 11.67 7.65 -18.69
N THR A 267 10.91 7.27 -19.71
CA THR A 267 9.81 8.07 -20.25
C THR A 267 8.48 7.46 -19.86
N PRO A 268 7.55 8.24 -19.29
CA PRO A 268 6.19 7.77 -19.00
C PRO A 268 5.48 7.26 -20.27
N GLN A 269 4.66 6.25 -20.09
CA GLN A 269 3.90 5.63 -21.16
C GLN A 269 2.40 5.81 -20.92
N GLN A 270 1.70 6.28 -21.93
CA GLN A 270 0.26 6.37 -21.87
C GLN A 270 -0.35 4.97 -21.91
N VAL A 271 -1.27 4.70 -21.01
CA VAL A 271 -2.05 3.46 -20.93
C VAL A 271 -3.54 3.77 -21.13
N GLN A 272 -4.36 2.75 -21.26
CA GLN A 272 -5.78 2.89 -21.60
C GLN A 272 -6.53 3.91 -20.72
N PHE A 273 -6.22 3.96 -19.42
CA PHE A 273 -6.93 4.80 -18.45
C PHE A 273 -6.05 5.85 -17.76
N GLY A 274 -4.87 6.15 -18.29
CA GLY A 274 -4.00 7.13 -17.67
C GLY A 274 -2.55 7.02 -18.11
N LEU A 275 -1.63 7.03 -17.14
CA LEU A 275 -0.20 7.04 -17.39
C LEU A 275 0.51 5.99 -16.52
N SER A 276 1.42 5.24 -17.12
CA SER A 276 2.38 4.38 -16.41
C SER A 276 3.76 5.01 -16.44
N PHE A 277 4.42 5.05 -15.30
CA PHE A 277 5.78 5.60 -15.17
C PHE A 277 6.53 4.98 -14.00
N ARG A 278 7.85 5.06 -14.06
CA ARG A 278 8.75 4.56 -13.03
C ARG A 278 9.48 5.70 -12.35
N ILE A 279 9.63 5.57 -11.05
CA ILE A 279 10.40 6.51 -10.24
C ILE A 279 11.37 5.76 -9.34
N LEU A 280 12.36 6.45 -8.81
CA LEU A 280 13.19 5.90 -7.74
C LEU A 280 12.30 5.45 -6.58
N LEU A 281 12.65 4.30 -5.98
CA LEU A 281 11.85 3.70 -4.91
C LEU A 281 11.53 4.71 -3.82
N ASN A 282 10.24 4.88 -3.53
CA ASN A 282 9.79 5.85 -2.54
C ASN A 282 8.67 5.24 -1.67
N PRO A 283 8.94 4.96 -0.39
CA PRO A 283 7.97 4.38 0.53
C PRO A 283 6.81 5.33 0.88
N ALA A 284 6.98 6.64 0.69
CA ALA A 284 5.93 7.63 0.99
C ALA A 284 4.80 7.67 -0.05
N ILE A 285 4.90 6.90 -1.13
CA ILE A 285 3.85 6.82 -2.14
C ILE A 285 2.91 5.67 -1.80
N HIS A 286 1.68 6.02 -1.54
CA HIS A 286 0.58 5.12 -1.24
C HIS A 286 -0.47 5.14 -2.33
N LEU A 287 -1.44 4.23 -2.27
CA LEU A 287 -2.63 4.31 -3.11
C LEU A 287 -3.34 5.64 -2.85
N GLN A 288 -3.88 6.24 -3.90
CA GLN A 288 -4.53 7.57 -3.93
C GLN A 288 -3.59 8.77 -3.79
N SER A 289 -2.30 8.60 -3.53
CA SER A 289 -1.36 9.71 -3.57
C SER A 289 -1.46 10.45 -4.91
N LEU A 290 -1.34 11.77 -4.86
CA LEU A 290 -1.30 12.60 -6.06
C LEU A 290 0.15 12.80 -6.50
N ILE A 291 0.41 12.60 -7.79
CA ILE A 291 1.72 12.80 -8.38
C ILE A 291 1.60 13.83 -9.50
N LYS A 292 2.40 14.89 -9.41
CA LYS A 292 2.53 15.89 -10.45
C LYS A 292 3.83 15.66 -11.22
N LEU A 293 3.70 15.33 -12.48
CA LEU A 293 4.85 15.22 -13.38
C LEU A 293 5.22 16.61 -13.92
N LYS A 294 6.50 16.95 -13.87
CA LYS A 294 7.01 18.25 -14.33
C LYS A 294 8.14 18.03 -15.35
N ASN A 295 8.15 18.83 -16.43
CA ASN A 295 9.13 18.76 -17.50
C ASN A 295 9.21 17.36 -18.15
N VAL A 296 8.07 16.74 -18.41
CA VAL A 296 7.96 15.37 -18.91
C VAL A 296 7.25 15.36 -20.26
N GLN A 297 7.71 14.50 -21.14
CA GLN A 297 6.99 14.08 -22.34
C GLN A 297 6.60 12.62 -22.15
N ALA A 298 5.37 12.26 -22.47
CA ALA A 298 4.92 10.88 -22.44
C ALA A 298 4.96 10.28 -23.85
N ASN A 299 5.28 8.99 -23.92
CA ASN A 299 5.07 8.22 -25.13
C ASN A 299 3.59 7.92 -25.25
N GLU A 300 2.96 8.38 -26.34
CA GLU A 300 1.60 8.02 -26.64
C GLU A 300 1.51 6.55 -27.03
N ALA A 301 0.53 5.85 -26.48
CA ALA A 301 0.30 4.47 -26.87
C ALA A 301 -0.27 4.42 -28.30
N SER A 302 0.16 3.43 -29.10
CA SER A 302 -0.47 3.18 -30.38
C SER A 302 -1.90 2.66 -30.14
N VAL A 303 -2.87 3.41 -30.65
CA VAL A 303 -4.29 3.06 -30.49
C VAL A 303 -4.68 1.97 -31.47
N THR A 304 -5.17 0.84 -30.97
CA THR A 304 -5.83 -0.16 -31.82
C THR A 304 -7.21 0.37 -32.22
N PRO A 305 -7.65 0.22 -33.48
CA PRO A 305 -8.98 0.66 -33.89
C PRO A 305 -10.07 0.12 -32.96
N GLY A 306 -10.88 1.01 -32.38
CA GLY A 306 -11.95 0.66 -31.44
C GLY A 306 -11.59 0.79 -29.95
N GLN A 307 -10.33 1.04 -29.59
CA GLN A 307 -9.95 1.38 -28.24
C GLN A 307 -10.08 2.89 -28.01
N GLN A 308 -10.77 3.26 -26.94
CA GLN A 308 -10.77 4.63 -26.44
C GLN A 308 -9.58 4.81 -25.49
N GLN A 309 -8.80 5.83 -25.73
CA GLN A 309 -7.67 6.18 -24.89
C GLN A 309 -8.03 7.43 -24.08
N ALA A 310 -7.70 7.41 -22.79
CA ALA A 310 -7.86 8.59 -21.97
C ALA A 310 -6.89 9.68 -22.42
N PRO A 311 -7.34 10.94 -22.58
CA PRO A 311 -6.44 12.03 -22.88
C PRO A 311 -5.44 12.23 -21.74
N LEU A 312 -4.26 12.73 -22.06
CA LEU A 312 -3.29 13.17 -21.05
C LEU A 312 -3.87 14.34 -20.26
N ASP A 313 -3.48 14.44 -19.01
CA ASP A 313 -3.91 15.52 -18.13
C ASP A 313 -3.15 16.82 -18.45
N ASP A 314 -3.86 17.93 -18.62
CA ASP A 314 -3.25 19.23 -18.97
C ASP A 314 -2.34 19.76 -17.85
N GLU A 315 -2.62 19.41 -16.59
CA GLU A 315 -1.83 19.82 -15.42
C GLU A 315 -0.80 18.76 -15.01
N TRP A 316 -0.79 17.60 -15.69
CA TRP A 316 0.07 16.46 -15.38
C TRP A 316 -0.06 15.95 -13.94
N ILE A 317 -1.28 15.97 -13.40
CA ILE A 317 -1.59 15.48 -12.06
C ILE A 317 -2.32 14.15 -12.16
N TYR A 318 -1.68 13.11 -11.63
CA TYR A 318 -2.18 11.74 -11.66
C TYR A 318 -2.39 11.21 -10.25
N GLN A 319 -3.50 10.51 -10.05
CA GLN A 319 -3.78 9.78 -8.80
C GLN A 319 -3.31 8.35 -8.93
N VAL A 320 -2.56 7.86 -7.95
CA VAL A 320 -2.04 6.49 -7.92
C VAL A 320 -3.18 5.49 -7.74
N MET A 321 -3.33 4.57 -8.68
CA MET A 321 -4.31 3.47 -8.65
C MET A 321 -3.67 2.12 -8.39
N GLU A 322 -2.48 1.94 -8.89
CA GLU A 322 -1.67 0.74 -8.73
C GLU A 322 -0.22 1.15 -8.60
N LEU A 323 0.50 0.50 -7.72
CA LEU A 323 1.94 0.68 -7.59
C LEU A 323 2.63 -0.65 -7.32
N THR A 324 3.84 -0.79 -7.83
CA THR A 324 4.70 -1.93 -7.60
C THR A 324 6.07 -1.44 -7.17
N HIS A 325 6.49 -1.78 -5.95
CA HIS A 325 7.87 -1.54 -5.52
C HIS A 325 8.72 -2.74 -5.92
N VAL A 326 9.80 -2.48 -6.62
CA VAL A 326 10.75 -3.50 -7.06
C VAL A 326 12.11 -3.16 -6.50
N GLY A 327 12.77 -4.16 -5.87
CA GLY A 327 14.10 -3.99 -5.34
C GLY A 327 14.96 -5.24 -5.48
N ASP A 328 16.22 -5.01 -5.81
CA ASP A 328 17.28 -6.00 -5.78
C ASP A 328 18.43 -5.44 -4.93
N THR A 329 18.76 -6.14 -3.83
CA THR A 329 19.75 -5.66 -2.86
C THR A 329 21.17 -5.69 -3.41
N ARG A 330 21.45 -6.44 -4.47
CA ARG A 330 22.75 -6.56 -5.11
C ARG A 330 22.76 -6.13 -6.57
N GLY A 331 21.57 -6.08 -7.22
CA GLY A 331 21.39 -5.68 -8.61
C GLY A 331 21.05 -4.21 -8.79
N ASN A 332 20.54 -3.88 -9.98
CA ASN A 332 20.26 -2.49 -10.35
C ASN A 332 18.81 -2.06 -10.08
N ASP A 333 17.90 -3.01 -9.97
CA ASP A 333 16.48 -2.72 -9.83
C ASP A 333 16.17 -2.16 -8.44
N TRP A 334 15.73 -0.90 -8.41
CA TRP A 334 15.37 -0.19 -7.18
C TRP A 334 14.44 0.97 -7.52
N TYR A 335 13.19 0.62 -7.79
CA TYR A 335 12.22 1.59 -8.29
C TYR A 335 10.80 1.30 -7.82
N THR A 336 9.94 2.29 -7.98
CA THR A 336 8.49 2.16 -7.86
C THR A 336 7.87 2.39 -9.22
N GLU A 337 7.17 1.41 -9.75
CA GLU A 337 6.33 1.53 -10.94
C GLU A 337 4.92 1.94 -10.53
N ILE A 338 4.37 2.94 -11.21
CA ILE A 338 3.11 3.56 -10.84
C ILE A 338 2.20 3.60 -12.05
N GLN A 339 0.95 3.18 -11.85
CA GLN A 339 -0.13 3.44 -12.79
C GLN A 339 -1.07 4.46 -12.16
N GLY A 340 -1.14 5.63 -12.78
CA GLY A 340 -1.98 6.74 -12.33
C GLY A 340 -3.08 7.07 -13.32
N ILE A 341 -4.23 7.49 -12.80
CA ILE A 341 -5.31 8.05 -13.62
C ILE A 341 -5.27 9.58 -13.54
N SER A 342 -5.63 10.23 -14.65
CA SER A 342 -5.76 11.68 -14.67
C SER A 342 -6.82 12.16 -13.67
N ARG A 343 -6.49 13.18 -12.91
CA ARG A 343 -7.42 13.79 -11.95
C ARG A 343 -8.55 14.55 -12.64
N TYR A 344 -8.25 15.24 -13.72
CA TYR A 344 -9.16 16.14 -14.43
C TYR A 344 -9.56 15.65 -15.81
N GLY A 345 -9.11 14.49 -16.23
CA GLY A 345 -9.37 13.92 -17.56
C GLY A 345 -10.84 13.73 -17.84
N LYS A 346 -11.38 14.56 -18.72
CA LYS A 346 -12.74 14.41 -19.24
C LYS A 346 -12.80 13.11 -20.06
N GLY A 347 -13.18 12.01 -19.45
CA GLY A 347 -13.41 10.77 -20.20
C GLY A 347 -12.92 9.49 -19.53
N SER A 348 -11.79 9.47 -18.83
CA SER A 348 -11.25 8.26 -18.22
C SER A 348 -12.10 7.75 -17.06
N LEU A 349 -12.64 8.64 -16.25
CA LEU A 349 -13.48 8.29 -15.10
C LEU A 349 -14.83 7.71 -15.56
N ALA A 350 -15.44 8.30 -16.61
CA ALA A 350 -16.69 7.83 -17.18
C ALA A 350 -16.54 6.45 -17.84
N ALA A 351 -15.41 6.18 -18.48
CA ALA A 351 -15.12 4.87 -19.09
C ALA A 351 -14.88 3.78 -18.05
N LEU A 352 -14.21 4.09 -16.93
CA LEU A 352 -14.01 3.17 -15.82
C LEU A 352 -15.34 2.86 -15.09
N LEU A 353 -16.21 3.84 -14.92
CA LEU A 353 -17.52 3.67 -14.31
C LEU A 353 -18.50 2.95 -15.23
N GLY A 354 -18.39 3.13 -16.56
CA GLY A 354 -19.23 2.48 -17.56
C GLY A 354 -18.93 0.99 -17.74
N ASN A 355 -17.67 0.57 -17.62
CA ASN A 355 -17.29 -0.85 -17.75
C ASN A 355 -17.64 -1.69 -16.51
N SER A 356 -17.84 -1.11 -15.35
CA SER A 356 -18.29 -1.84 -14.16
C SER A 356 -19.76 -2.29 -14.24
N GLY A 357 -20.54 -1.73 -15.19
CA GLY A 357 -21.95 -2.05 -15.39
C GLY A 357 -22.27 -3.07 -16.49
N GLN A 358 -21.34 -3.38 -17.39
CA GLN A 358 -21.63 -4.22 -18.56
C GLN A 358 -21.25 -5.71 -18.44
N ASN A 359 -20.57 -6.15 -17.40
CA ASN A 359 -20.25 -7.56 -17.20
C ASN A 359 -21.30 -8.35 -16.38
N GLY A 360 -22.54 -7.90 -16.36
CA GLY A 360 -23.64 -8.49 -15.60
C GLY A 360 -24.80 -9.09 -16.39
N ASN A 361 -24.70 -9.23 -17.74
CA ASN A 361 -25.73 -9.92 -18.52
C ASN A 361 -25.09 -10.90 -19.49
N GLY A 362 -25.03 -12.16 -19.07
CA GLY A 362 -24.60 -13.25 -19.94
C GLY A 362 -24.63 -14.60 -19.20
N VAL A 363 -25.87 -15.21 -19.20
CA VAL A 363 -26.26 -16.60 -18.86
C VAL A 363 -26.42 -16.88 -17.38
#